data_747cc08911a8c007f7fa543e16bc89d1
#
_entry.id   747cc08911a8c007f7fa543e16bc89d1
#
_cell.length_a   1.000
_cell.length_b   1.000
_cell.length_c   1.000
_cell.angle_alpha   90.00
_cell.angle_beta   90.00
_cell.angle_gamma   90.00
#
_symmetry.space_group_name_H-M   'P 1'
#
loop_
_entity.id
_entity.type
_entity.pdbx_description
1 polymer ?
#
loop_
_entity_poly.entity_id
_entity_poly.type
_entity_poly.pdbx_seq_one_letter_code
_entity_poly.pdbx_strand_id
1 'polypeptide(L)'
;MIVVLRPKQVFTVPVEAECISPDVFAGKSVEEMETLGVWQGNRRCQLGELFKVEGESSAKSEEVSIRMFGDVHRVRRIGTQMSAGEVLVHGDVGFHLGEEMAGGKILVDGNVASWVGSMMKGGEIEVKGDAGDYVGAAYRGGDTRGMSGGTIVIHGDAGNELGYSMQKGIIKVHGDAGQFAGVHMKNGTIVVYGNSAGRNGAEMTGGKIVVCGSVPSILPSFTIDTIKPRVKINGERLDGPFYLFTGDTAEEGEGRLYISKPSNPHLQFYEELV
;
A
#
# COMPACT_ATOMS: atom_id res chain seq x y z
N MET A 1 0.51 -18.89 -17.41
CA MET A 1 1.90 -19.37 -17.63
C MET A 1 2.83 -18.74 -16.60
N ILE A 2 3.96 -19.38 -16.31
CA ILE A 2 4.84 -18.92 -15.21
C ILE A 2 6.18 -18.49 -15.77
N VAL A 3 6.61 -17.28 -15.41
CA VAL A 3 7.96 -16.76 -15.64
C VAL A 3 8.67 -16.65 -14.29
N VAL A 4 9.87 -17.20 -14.19
CA VAL A 4 10.67 -17.21 -12.97
C VAL A 4 11.88 -16.29 -13.16
N LEU A 5 12.09 -15.40 -12.20
CA LEU A 5 13.23 -14.48 -12.15
C LEU A 5 14.11 -14.80 -10.93
N ARG A 6 15.41 -14.95 -11.15
CA ARG A 6 16.41 -15.10 -10.09
C ARG A 6 17.57 -14.14 -10.30
N PRO A 7 17.95 -13.29 -9.28
CA PRO A 7 19.12 -12.46 -9.39
C PRO A 7 20.37 -13.30 -9.70
N LYS A 8 21.19 -12.84 -10.63
CA LYS A 8 22.49 -13.43 -10.96
C LYS A 8 23.60 -12.97 -10.01
N GLN A 9 23.33 -11.92 -9.24
CA GLN A 9 24.28 -11.29 -8.31
C GLN A 9 23.56 -10.61 -7.14
N VAL A 10 24.29 -10.29 -6.08
CA VAL A 10 23.78 -9.40 -5.03
C VAL A 10 23.82 -7.97 -5.53
N PHE A 11 22.71 -7.25 -5.40
CA PHE A 11 22.63 -5.86 -5.81
C PHE A 11 23.19 -4.94 -4.72
N THR A 12 24.23 -4.17 -5.04
CA THR A 12 24.83 -3.17 -4.13
C THR A 12 24.26 -1.77 -4.33
N VAL A 13 23.62 -1.52 -5.49
CA VAL A 13 22.93 -0.29 -5.84
C VAL A 13 21.49 -0.62 -6.27
N PRO A 14 20.55 0.35 -6.22
CA PRO A 14 19.19 0.12 -6.65
C PRO A 14 19.09 -0.31 -8.11
N VAL A 15 18.10 -1.16 -8.39
CA VAL A 15 17.73 -1.60 -9.74
C VAL A 15 16.31 -1.11 -10.02
N GLU A 16 16.15 -0.20 -10.98
CA GLU A 16 14.84 0.24 -11.46
C GLU A 16 14.38 -0.73 -12.56
N ALA A 17 13.32 -1.50 -12.28
CA ALA A 17 12.90 -2.62 -13.12
C ALA A 17 11.38 -2.54 -13.44
N GLU A 18 10.93 -1.41 -13.97
CA GLU A 18 9.53 -1.19 -14.39
C GLU A 18 9.03 -2.22 -15.40
N CYS A 19 9.96 -2.84 -16.15
CA CYS A 19 9.63 -3.90 -17.10
C CYS A 19 9.17 -5.20 -16.45
N ILE A 20 9.38 -5.40 -15.13
CA ILE A 20 8.90 -6.60 -14.43
C ILE A 20 7.41 -6.43 -14.14
N SER A 21 6.60 -6.76 -15.14
CA SER A 21 5.14 -6.68 -15.10
C SER A 21 4.56 -7.74 -16.05
N PRO A 22 3.45 -8.41 -15.70
CA PRO A 22 2.74 -9.31 -16.60
C PRO A 22 2.37 -8.68 -17.94
N ASP A 23 1.97 -7.41 -17.93
CA ASP A 23 1.63 -6.67 -19.16
C ASP A 23 2.82 -6.53 -20.12
N VAL A 24 4.02 -6.31 -19.55
CA VAL A 24 5.24 -6.17 -20.35
C VAL A 24 5.75 -7.53 -20.83
N PHE A 25 5.56 -8.59 -20.04
CA PHE A 25 6.05 -9.94 -20.37
C PHE A 25 5.10 -10.69 -21.31
N ALA A 26 3.82 -10.32 -21.37
CA ALA A 26 2.84 -10.98 -22.21
C ALA A 26 3.30 -11.06 -23.67
N GLY A 27 3.23 -12.26 -24.26
CA GLY A 27 3.58 -12.54 -25.65
C GLY A 27 5.07 -12.56 -25.97
N LYS A 28 5.96 -12.40 -24.96
CA LYS A 28 7.41 -12.41 -25.18
C LYS A 28 8.03 -13.76 -24.91
N SER A 29 9.03 -14.14 -25.71
CA SER A 29 9.94 -15.23 -25.41
C SER A 29 10.88 -14.88 -24.25
N VAL A 30 11.59 -15.87 -23.71
CA VAL A 30 12.61 -15.64 -22.66
C VAL A 30 13.70 -14.69 -23.17
N GLU A 31 14.17 -14.91 -24.40
CA GLU A 31 15.20 -14.07 -25.03
C GLU A 31 14.75 -12.62 -25.19
N GLU A 32 13.49 -12.39 -25.57
CA GLU A 32 12.92 -11.05 -25.66
C GLU A 32 12.78 -10.39 -24.28
N MET A 33 12.37 -11.13 -23.26
CA MET A 33 12.31 -10.63 -21.88
C MET A 33 13.72 -10.26 -21.37
N GLU A 34 14.74 -11.07 -21.64
CA GLU A 34 16.13 -10.79 -21.25
C GLU A 34 16.70 -9.51 -21.87
N THR A 35 16.19 -9.08 -23.03
CA THR A 35 16.61 -7.81 -23.68
C THR A 35 15.96 -6.56 -23.11
N LEU A 36 14.96 -6.68 -22.23
CA LEU A 36 14.27 -5.54 -21.65
C LEU A 36 15.23 -4.66 -20.85
N GLY A 37 15.08 -3.34 -21.01
CA GLY A 37 15.95 -2.36 -20.35
C GLY A 37 15.63 -2.19 -18.88
N VAL A 38 16.66 -2.15 -18.06
CA VAL A 38 16.63 -1.82 -16.62
C VAL A 38 17.75 -0.86 -16.28
N TRP A 39 17.64 -0.16 -15.14
CA TRP A 39 18.71 0.68 -14.65
C TRP A 39 19.31 0.09 -13.37
N GLN A 40 20.61 -0.07 -13.31
CA GLN A 40 21.36 -0.42 -12.11
C GLN A 40 22.16 0.82 -11.65
N GLY A 41 21.64 1.53 -10.67
CA GLY A 41 22.15 2.86 -10.34
C GLY A 41 22.03 3.82 -11.53
N ASN A 42 23.16 4.29 -12.05
CA ASN A 42 23.21 5.17 -13.23
C ASN A 42 23.56 4.43 -14.54
N ARG A 43 23.68 3.10 -14.49
CA ARG A 43 23.99 2.28 -15.66
C ARG A 43 22.74 1.65 -16.22
N ARG A 44 22.48 1.88 -17.51
CA ARG A 44 21.45 1.14 -18.26
C ARG A 44 22.01 -0.22 -18.67
N CYS A 45 21.26 -1.29 -18.42
CA CYS A 45 21.62 -2.66 -18.78
C CYS A 45 20.35 -3.42 -19.20
N GLN A 46 20.51 -4.69 -19.59
CA GLN A 46 19.41 -5.56 -19.92
C GLN A 46 18.98 -6.40 -18.70
N LEU A 47 17.71 -6.79 -18.67
CA LEU A 47 17.16 -7.63 -17.58
C LEU A 47 17.97 -8.93 -17.44
N GLY A 48 18.32 -9.57 -18.56
CA GLY A 48 19.11 -10.80 -18.61
C GLY A 48 20.56 -10.65 -18.10
N GLU A 49 21.12 -9.43 -18.03
CA GLU A 49 22.42 -9.23 -17.36
C GLU A 49 22.30 -9.39 -15.82
N LEU A 50 21.13 -9.03 -15.26
CA LEU A 50 20.92 -8.99 -13.81
C LEU A 50 20.15 -10.20 -13.29
N PHE A 51 19.26 -10.77 -14.11
CA PHE A 51 18.40 -11.88 -13.74
C PHE A 51 18.54 -13.06 -14.71
N LYS A 52 18.43 -14.26 -14.16
CA LYS A 52 18.13 -15.46 -14.92
C LYS A 52 16.63 -15.49 -15.12
N VAL A 53 16.18 -15.52 -16.38
CA VAL A 53 14.78 -15.59 -16.79
C VAL A 53 14.49 -17.02 -17.25
N GLU A 54 13.46 -17.64 -16.70
CA GLU A 54 13.07 -19.03 -17.03
C GLU A 54 11.56 -19.12 -17.16
N GLY A 55 11.07 -20.10 -17.93
CA GLY A 55 9.65 -20.42 -18.05
C GLY A 55 9.04 -19.94 -19.35
N GLU A 56 7.74 -19.70 -19.33
CA GLU A 56 6.95 -19.35 -20.51
C GLU A 56 5.95 -18.23 -20.17
N SER A 57 5.72 -17.32 -21.11
CA SER A 57 4.72 -16.26 -21.02
C SER A 57 3.52 -16.59 -21.91
N SER A 58 2.33 -16.14 -21.50
CA SER A 58 1.11 -16.14 -22.32
C SER A 58 1.02 -14.86 -23.15
N ALA A 59 0.31 -14.94 -24.27
CA ALA A 59 -0.05 -13.75 -25.06
C ALA A 59 -0.99 -12.79 -24.29
N LYS A 60 -1.66 -13.27 -23.23
CA LYS A 60 -2.58 -12.53 -22.41
C LYS A 60 -1.97 -12.26 -21.03
N SER A 61 -1.92 -11.01 -20.62
CA SER A 61 -1.32 -10.60 -19.34
C SER A 61 -2.01 -11.23 -18.12
N GLU A 62 -3.33 -11.45 -18.17
CA GLU A 62 -4.10 -12.09 -17.09
C GLU A 62 -3.70 -13.54 -16.82
N GLU A 63 -3.04 -14.21 -17.78
CA GLU A 63 -2.56 -15.58 -17.66
C GLU A 63 -1.08 -15.66 -17.27
N VAL A 64 -0.40 -14.51 -17.12
CA VAL A 64 1.02 -14.45 -16.76
C VAL A 64 1.18 -14.33 -15.25
N SER A 65 1.94 -15.26 -14.66
CA SER A 65 2.40 -15.20 -13.27
C SER A 65 3.93 -15.07 -13.25
N ILE A 66 4.43 -13.98 -12.68
CA ILE A 66 5.86 -13.76 -12.49
C ILE A 66 6.22 -14.18 -11.07
N ARG A 67 7.23 -15.04 -10.92
CA ARG A 67 7.74 -15.48 -9.63
C ARG A 67 9.19 -15.04 -9.45
N MET A 68 9.45 -14.28 -8.41
CA MET A 68 10.80 -13.82 -8.09
C MET A 68 11.33 -14.52 -6.86
N PHE A 69 12.54 -15.03 -6.93
CA PHE A 69 13.22 -15.70 -5.83
C PHE A 69 14.59 -15.08 -5.59
N GLY A 70 15.02 -15.04 -4.34
CA GLY A 70 16.32 -14.51 -3.94
C GLY A 70 16.23 -13.08 -3.44
N ASP A 71 17.39 -12.45 -3.25
CA ASP A 71 17.48 -11.11 -2.67
C ASP A 71 17.18 -10.03 -3.70
N VAL A 72 15.97 -9.46 -3.59
CA VAL A 72 15.48 -8.37 -4.45
C VAL A 72 15.11 -7.10 -3.68
N HIS A 73 15.59 -6.95 -2.43
CA HIS A 73 15.30 -5.78 -1.58
C HIS A 73 15.75 -4.44 -2.20
N ARG A 74 16.64 -4.46 -3.20
CA ARG A 74 17.07 -3.27 -3.94
C ARG A 74 16.41 -3.12 -5.31
N VAL A 75 15.52 -4.05 -5.69
CA VAL A 75 14.77 -3.95 -6.96
C VAL A 75 13.53 -3.11 -6.71
N ARG A 76 13.33 -2.11 -7.55
CA ARG A 76 12.29 -1.10 -7.43
C ARG A 76 11.32 -1.16 -8.60
N ARG A 77 10.12 -0.60 -8.41
CA ARG A 77 9.11 -0.41 -9.46
C ARG A 77 8.59 -1.70 -10.09
N ILE A 78 8.65 -2.81 -9.36
CA ILE A 78 8.05 -4.08 -9.79
C ILE A 78 6.53 -3.89 -9.86
N GLY A 79 5.89 -4.35 -10.96
CA GLY A 79 4.45 -4.23 -11.17
C GLY A 79 3.95 -2.81 -11.40
N THR A 80 4.83 -1.87 -11.79
CA THR A 80 4.42 -0.50 -12.16
C THR A 80 3.42 -0.56 -13.32
N GLN A 81 2.29 0.15 -13.16
CA GLN A 81 1.19 0.24 -14.13
C GLN A 81 0.59 -1.12 -14.54
N MET A 82 0.83 -2.15 -13.76
CA MET A 82 0.28 -3.50 -14.00
C MET A 82 -1.25 -3.44 -14.07
N SER A 83 -1.84 -4.04 -15.11
CA SER A 83 -3.29 -4.06 -15.31
C SER A 83 -3.94 -5.42 -15.07
N ALA A 84 -3.17 -6.51 -15.15
CA ALA A 84 -3.66 -7.89 -14.98
C ALA A 84 -2.52 -8.84 -14.61
N GLY A 85 -2.84 -10.12 -14.39
CA GLY A 85 -1.87 -11.16 -14.06
C GLY A 85 -1.42 -11.13 -12.60
N GLU A 86 -0.31 -11.78 -12.32
CA GLU A 86 0.17 -11.98 -10.95
C GLU A 86 1.69 -11.79 -10.84
N VAL A 87 2.12 -11.20 -9.74
CA VAL A 87 3.54 -11.13 -9.33
C VAL A 87 3.67 -11.69 -7.91
N LEU A 88 4.50 -12.72 -7.74
CA LEU A 88 4.85 -13.29 -6.44
C LEU A 88 6.34 -13.05 -6.18
N VAL A 89 6.65 -12.43 -5.05
CA VAL A 89 8.04 -12.20 -4.63
C VAL A 89 8.31 -12.97 -3.33
N HIS A 90 9.24 -13.91 -3.39
CA HIS A 90 9.69 -14.69 -2.24
C HIS A 90 10.89 -14.00 -1.60
N GLY A 91 10.64 -13.04 -0.73
CA GLY A 91 11.63 -12.22 -0.03
C GLY A 91 11.24 -10.75 0.01
N ASP A 92 12.19 -9.90 0.43
CA ASP A 92 11.99 -8.47 0.56
C ASP A 92 12.07 -7.74 -0.79
N VAL A 93 11.34 -6.64 -0.93
CA VAL A 93 11.27 -5.83 -2.16
C VAL A 93 11.65 -4.38 -1.86
N GLY A 94 12.21 -3.70 -2.86
CA GLY A 94 12.55 -2.27 -2.79
C GLY A 94 11.33 -1.35 -2.91
N PHE A 95 11.61 -0.11 -3.24
CA PHE A 95 10.64 1.00 -3.32
C PHE A 95 9.68 0.88 -4.52
N HIS A 96 8.51 1.54 -4.42
CA HIS A 96 7.54 1.72 -5.51
C HIS A 96 6.94 0.42 -6.09
N LEU A 97 6.74 -0.60 -5.24
CA LEU A 97 6.05 -1.81 -5.65
C LEU A 97 4.60 -1.47 -6.05
N GLY A 98 4.16 -1.89 -7.24
CA GLY A 98 2.78 -1.69 -7.71
C GLY A 98 2.39 -0.22 -7.91
N GLU A 99 3.36 0.65 -8.22
CA GLU A 99 3.09 2.05 -8.53
C GLU A 99 2.11 2.17 -9.70
N GLU A 100 1.05 2.98 -9.54
CA GLU A 100 -0.02 3.17 -10.53
C GLU A 100 -0.71 1.86 -11.00
N MET A 101 -0.59 0.77 -10.28
CA MET A 101 -1.24 -0.51 -10.59
C MET A 101 -2.74 -0.31 -10.81
N ALA A 102 -3.27 -0.85 -11.90
CA ALA A 102 -4.66 -0.72 -12.30
C ALA A 102 -5.48 -2.01 -12.11
N GLY A 103 -4.81 -3.17 -12.00
CA GLY A 103 -5.45 -4.48 -11.83
C GLY A 103 -4.42 -5.58 -11.56
N GLY A 104 -4.88 -6.82 -11.47
CA GLY A 104 -4.04 -7.97 -11.14
C GLY A 104 -3.72 -8.09 -9.65
N LYS A 105 -2.75 -8.93 -9.32
CA LYS A 105 -2.37 -9.23 -7.93
C LYS A 105 -0.85 -9.23 -7.75
N ILE A 106 -0.38 -8.61 -6.66
CA ILE A 106 1.01 -8.69 -6.20
C ILE A 106 1.02 -9.28 -4.79
N LEU A 107 1.82 -10.34 -4.57
CA LEU A 107 2.05 -10.95 -3.28
C LEU A 107 3.54 -10.91 -2.96
N VAL A 108 3.88 -10.45 -1.75
CA VAL A 108 5.24 -10.42 -1.22
C VAL A 108 5.30 -11.19 0.09
N ASP A 109 6.16 -12.21 0.16
CA ASP A 109 6.32 -13.01 1.38
C ASP A 109 7.20 -12.33 2.45
N GLY A 110 7.94 -11.29 2.07
CA GLY A 110 8.82 -10.49 2.94
C GLY A 110 8.29 -9.08 3.19
N ASN A 111 9.24 -8.18 3.46
CA ASN A 111 9.00 -6.77 3.68
C ASN A 111 9.05 -5.97 2.37
N VAL A 112 8.47 -4.79 2.35
CA VAL A 112 8.56 -3.86 1.23
C VAL A 112 9.01 -2.50 1.75
N ALA A 113 9.90 -1.84 1.00
CA ALA A 113 10.30 -0.48 1.29
C ALA A 113 9.12 0.50 1.08
N SER A 114 9.36 1.80 1.10
CA SER A 114 8.32 2.82 1.00
C SER A 114 7.65 2.90 -0.38
N TRP A 115 6.49 3.57 -0.45
CA TRP A 115 5.72 3.84 -1.68
C TRP A 115 5.03 2.62 -2.30
N VAL A 116 4.61 1.67 -1.48
CA VAL A 116 3.81 0.51 -1.94
C VAL A 116 2.47 0.99 -2.46
N GLY A 117 2.10 0.61 -3.68
CA GLY A 117 0.82 0.95 -4.31
C GLY A 117 0.58 2.45 -4.44
N SER A 118 1.66 3.27 -4.57
CA SER A 118 1.51 4.70 -4.79
C SER A 118 0.67 4.96 -6.03
N MET A 119 -0.35 5.85 -5.90
CA MET A 119 -1.30 6.21 -6.96
C MET A 119 -2.02 5.01 -7.61
N MET A 120 -2.16 3.91 -6.88
CA MET A 120 -2.85 2.68 -7.32
C MET A 120 -4.29 2.97 -7.72
N LYS A 121 -4.72 2.40 -8.85
CA LYS A 121 -6.05 2.59 -9.46
C LYS A 121 -6.97 1.38 -9.30
N GLY A 122 -6.40 0.20 -9.07
CA GLY A 122 -7.13 -1.07 -8.92
C GLY A 122 -6.21 -2.23 -8.61
N GLY A 123 -6.76 -3.45 -8.50
CA GLY A 123 -6.01 -4.66 -8.17
C GLY A 123 -5.80 -4.87 -6.69
N GLU A 124 -4.92 -5.80 -6.35
CA GLU A 124 -4.63 -6.21 -4.98
C GLU A 124 -3.12 -6.31 -4.74
N ILE A 125 -2.65 -5.71 -3.65
CA ILE A 125 -1.28 -5.89 -3.14
C ILE A 125 -1.36 -6.47 -1.74
N GLU A 126 -0.67 -7.58 -1.51
CA GLU A 126 -0.56 -8.23 -0.21
C GLU A 126 0.91 -8.37 0.18
N VAL A 127 1.29 -7.83 1.33
CA VAL A 127 2.63 -7.89 1.91
C VAL A 127 2.55 -8.65 3.23
N LYS A 128 3.27 -9.77 3.35
CA LYS A 128 3.26 -10.61 4.56
C LYS A 128 4.08 -10.01 5.71
N GLY A 129 5.10 -9.24 5.38
CA GLY A 129 5.92 -8.49 6.34
C GLY A 129 5.47 -7.05 6.51
N ASP A 130 6.45 -6.19 6.77
CA ASP A 130 6.27 -4.77 7.00
C ASP A 130 6.32 -3.97 5.68
N ALA A 131 5.76 -2.77 5.71
CA ALA A 131 5.89 -1.78 4.65
C ALA A 131 6.45 -0.47 5.21
N GLY A 132 7.27 0.22 4.41
CA GLY A 132 7.78 1.53 4.77
C GLY A 132 6.73 2.64 4.70
N ASP A 133 7.18 3.88 4.61
CA ASP A 133 6.32 5.06 4.53
C ASP A 133 5.55 5.14 3.20
N TYR A 134 4.48 5.93 3.16
CA TYR A 134 3.74 6.31 1.95
C TYR A 134 3.01 5.17 1.24
N VAL A 135 2.48 4.21 1.98
CA VAL A 135 1.63 3.13 1.41
C VAL A 135 0.36 3.76 0.81
N GLY A 136 0.06 3.50 -0.48
CA GLY A 136 -1.11 4.03 -1.18
C GLY A 136 -1.11 5.54 -1.40
N ALA A 137 0.02 6.20 -1.23
CA ALA A 137 0.16 7.66 -1.22
C ALA A 137 0.30 8.27 -2.63
N ALA A 138 0.04 9.59 -2.73
CA ALA A 138 0.44 10.42 -3.85
C ALA A 138 1.87 10.93 -3.68
N TYR A 139 2.52 11.32 -4.77
CA TYR A 139 3.74 12.13 -4.69
C TYR A 139 3.41 13.56 -4.28
N ARG A 140 4.26 14.17 -3.47
CA ARG A 140 4.14 15.59 -3.10
C ARG A 140 4.56 16.49 -4.26
N GLY A 141 3.83 17.59 -4.45
CA GLY A 141 4.19 18.65 -5.40
C GLY A 141 3.68 18.48 -6.84
N GLY A 142 2.82 17.49 -7.10
CA GLY A 142 2.18 17.28 -8.39
C GLY A 142 0.65 17.24 -8.32
N ASP A 143 -0.02 16.59 -9.27
CA ASP A 143 -1.44 16.23 -9.15
C ASP A 143 -1.55 15.20 -8.01
N THR A 144 -2.03 15.69 -6.87
CA THR A 144 -1.96 15.01 -5.58
C THR A 144 -3.08 13.99 -5.41
N ARG A 145 -3.21 13.04 -6.32
CA ARG A 145 -4.16 11.92 -6.18
C ARG A 145 -3.42 10.66 -5.77
N GLY A 146 -3.55 10.30 -4.50
CA GLY A 146 -3.12 9.01 -3.99
C GLY A 146 -3.97 7.86 -4.55
N MET A 147 -3.93 6.73 -3.89
CA MET A 147 -4.71 5.56 -4.27
C MET A 147 -6.16 5.91 -4.61
N SER A 148 -6.63 5.52 -5.79
CA SER A 148 -7.97 5.79 -6.30
C SER A 148 -8.82 4.54 -6.50
N GLY A 149 -8.31 3.36 -6.16
CA GLY A 149 -9.01 2.07 -6.19
C GLY A 149 -8.11 0.93 -5.76
N GLY A 150 -8.66 -0.27 -5.64
CA GLY A 150 -7.95 -1.48 -5.25
C GLY A 150 -7.86 -1.70 -3.74
N THR A 151 -7.07 -2.70 -3.36
CA THR A 151 -6.87 -3.10 -1.96
C THR A 151 -5.38 -3.32 -1.69
N ILE A 152 -4.89 -2.77 -0.59
CA ILE A 152 -3.54 -3.04 -0.07
C ILE A 152 -3.68 -3.66 1.32
N VAL A 153 -3.04 -4.80 1.55
CA VAL A 153 -3.01 -5.50 2.84
C VAL A 153 -1.55 -5.66 3.28
N ILE A 154 -1.23 -5.10 4.43
CA ILE A 154 0.07 -5.25 5.10
C ILE A 154 -0.16 -6.07 6.36
N HIS A 155 0.49 -7.23 6.46
CA HIS A 155 0.33 -8.11 7.64
C HIS A 155 1.20 -7.67 8.82
N GLY A 156 2.32 -7.01 8.57
CA GLY A 156 3.16 -6.37 9.58
C GLY A 156 2.78 -4.91 9.83
N ASP A 157 3.78 -4.11 10.13
CA ASP A 157 3.66 -2.69 10.40
C ASP A 157 3.73 -1.86 9.10
N ALA A 158 3.19 -0.65 9.14
CA ALA A 158 3.32 0.34 8.09
C ALA A 158 3.92 1.65 8.63
N GLY A 159 4.72 2.32 7.81
CA GLY A 159 5.35 3.59 8.16
C GLY A 159 4.38 4.77 8.18
N ASN A 160 4.95 5.97 8.03
CA ASN A 160 4.22 7.23 8.09
C ASN A 160 3.44 7.52 6.80
N GLU A 161 2.44 8.39 6.92
CA GLU A 161 1.67 8.97 5.80
C GLU A 161 1.01 7.94 4.88
N LEU A 162 0.61 6.79 5.47
CA LEU A 162 -0.14 5.81 4.69
C LEU A 162 -1.46 6.43 4.21
N GLY A 163 -1.80 6.22 2.94
CA GLY A 163 -2.99 6.79 2.33
C GLY A 163 -2.95 8.31 2.11
N TYR A 164 -1.76 8.93 2.04
CA TYR A 164 -1.64 10.37 1.71
C TYR A 164 -2.42 10.70 0.43
N SER A 165 -3.35 11.67 0.54
CA SER A 165 -4.23 12.10 -0.56
C SER A 165 -5.07 10.99 -1.21
N MET A 166 -5.41 9.94 -0.46
CA MET A 166 -6.21 8.82 -0.94
C MET A 166 -7.60 9.27 -1.40
N GLN A 167 -8.03 8.79 -2.59
CA GLN A 167 -9.30 9.15 -3.21
C GLN A 167 -10.35 8.03 -3.07
N LYS A 168 -9.91 6.76 -3.03
CA LYS A 168 -10.78 5.58 -2.96
C LYS A 168 -9.92 4.34 -2.70
N GLY A 169 -10.57 3.21 -2.41
CA GLY A 169 -9.89 1.93 -2.18
C GLY A 169 -9.80 1.60 -0.70
N ILE A 170 -9.02 0.58 -0.37
CA ILE A 170 -8.89 0.06 0.99
C ILE A 170 -7.43 -0.22 1.29
N ILE A 171 -6.96 0.27 2.45
CA ILE A 171 -5.67 -0.11 3.02
C ILE A 171 -5.94 -0.76 4.37
N LYS A 172 -5.42 -1.98 4.58
CA LYS A 172 -5.47 -2.71 5.85
C LYS A 172 -4.06 -2.94 6.35
N VAL A 173 -3.78 -2.57 7.58
CA VAL A 173 -2.52 -2.81 8.29
C VAL A 173 -2.82 -3.65 9.52
N HIS A 174 -2.29 -4.87 9.59
CA HIS A 174 -2.53 -5.75 10.73
C HIS A 174 -1.65 -5.43 11.94
N GLY A 175 -0.48 -4.86 11.73
CA GLY A 175 0.39 -4.30 12.74
C GLY A 175 0.08 -2.85 13.08
N ASP A 176 1.11 -2.13 13.50
CA ASP A 176 1.06 -0.73 13.87
C ASP A 176 1.25 0.20 12.64
N ALA A 177 0.78 1.42 12.75
CA ALA A 177 0.97 2.45 11.73
C ALA A 177 1.71 3.67 12.30
N GLY A 178 2.53 4.29 11.46
CA GLY A 178 3.21 5.54 11.76
C GLY A 178 2.24 6.72 11.91
N GLN A 179 2.80 7.93 11.86
CA GLN A 179 2.02 9.18 11.96
C GLN A 179 1.33 9.50 10.63
N PHE A 180 0.29 10.35 10.71
CA PHE A 180 -0.40 10.93 9.58
C PHE A 180 -1.11 9.94 8.64
N ALA A 181 -1.62 8.82 9.19
CA ALA A 181 -2.47 7.95 8.39
C ALA A 181 -3.68 8.72 7.83
N GLY A 182 -3.86 8.70 6.51
CA GLY A 182 -4.96 9.38 5.81
C GLY A 182 -4.85 10.90 5.75
N VAL A 183 -3.65 11.48 5.85
CA VAL A 183 -3.48 12.93 5.66
C VAL A 183 -3.92 13.34 4.25
N HIS A 184 -4.68 14.47 4.13
CA HIS A 184 -5.34 14.95 2.91
C HIS A 184 -6.29 13.93 2.24
N MET A 185 -6.74 12.92 2.96
CA MET A 185 -7.65 11.89 2.42
C MET A 185 -9.00 12.50 2.02
N LYS A 186 -9.49 12.19 0.82
CA LYS A 186 -10.79 12.64 0.33
C LYS A 186 -11.87 11.56 0.41
N ASN A 187 -11.49 10.29 0.26
CA ASN A 187 -12.39 9.15 0.39
C ASN A 187 -11.58 7.85 0.51
N GLY A 188 -12.27 6.70 0.64
CA GLY A 188 -11.66 5.39 0.84
C GLY A 188 -11.70 4.94 2.30
N THR A 189 -10.99 3.87 2.61
CA THR A 189 -10.97 3.30 3.96
C THR A 189 -9.57 2.85 4.33
N ILE A 190 -9.11 3.28 5.50
CA ILE A 190 -7.87 2.83 6.14
C ILE A 190 -8.24 2.09 7.42
N VAL A 191 -7.70 0.90 7.63
CA VAL A 191 -7.87 0.11 8.85
C VAL A 191 -6.50 -0.23 9.42
N VAL A 192 -6.25 0.18 10.64
CA VAL A 192 -5.07 -0.19 11.43
C VAL A 192 -5.55 -1.07 12.58
N TYR A 193 -5.20 -2.35 12.56
CA TYR A 193 -5.58 -3.28 13.62
C TYR A 193 -4.73 -3.11 14.88
N GLY A 194 -3.49 -2.69 14.73
CA GLY A 194 -2.59 -2.28 15.80
C GLY A 194 -2.77 -0.83 16.24
N ASN A 195 -1.70 -0.24 16.75
CA ASN A 195 -1.63 1.13 17.24
C ASN A 195 -1.36 2.10 16.08
N SER A 196 -1.64 3.38 16.30
CA SER A 196 -1.18 4.44 15.40
C SER A 196 -0.41 5.50 16.18
N ALA A 197 0.67 5.99 15.59
CA ALA A 197 1.51 7.03 16.18
C ALA A 197 0.86 8.43 16.19
N GLY A 198 -0.41 8.54 15.73
CA GLY A 198 -1.25 9.72 15.87
C GLY A 198 -1.33 10.59 14.61
N ARG A 199 -1.99 11.75 14.78
CA ARG A 199 -2.28 12.70 13.71
C ARG A 199 -3.08 12.10 12.53
N ASN A 200 -3.91 11.11 12.85
CA ASN A 200 -4.73 10.42 11.87
C ASN A 200 -5.75 11.36 11.25
N GLY A 201 -5.87 11.34 9.94
CA GLY A 201 -6.83 12.12 9.19
C GLY A 201 -6.54 13.63 9.14
N ALA A 202 -5.32 14.09 9.47
CA ALA A 202 -4.98 15.50 9.32
C ALA A 202 -5.33 16.00 7.91
N GLU A 203 -6.04 17.12 7.83
CA GLU A 203 -6.47 17.75 6.57
C GLU A 203 -7.36 16.84 5.68
N MET A 204 -7.99 15.82 6.26
CA MET A 204 -8.92 14.99 5.49
C MET A 204 -10.25 15.70 5.26
N THR A 205 -10.79 15.58 4.05
CA THR A 205 -12.13 16.11 3.70
C THR A 205 -13.20 15.03 3.67
N GLY A 206 -12.82 13.75 3.70
CA GLY A 206 -13.75 12.61 3.70
C GLY A 206 -13.04 11.28 3.88
N GLY A 207 -13.80 10.19 3.76
CA GLY A 207 -13.29 8.84 3.94
C GLY A 207 -13.42 8.31 5.36
N LYS A 208 -12.81 7.17 5.61
CA LYS A 208 -12.92 6.44 6.89
C LYS A 208 -11.55 5.93 7.34
N ILE A 209 -11.20 6.23 8.59
CA ILE A 209 -10.03 5.67 9.25
C ILE A 209 -10.51 4.92 10.49
N VAL A 210 -10.04 3.69 10.69
CA VAL A 210 -10.36 2.86 11.86
C VAL A 210 -9.05 2.44 12.51
N VAL A 211 -8.88 2.73 13.79
CA VAL A 211 -7.74 2.28 14.60
C VAL A 211 -8.27 1.39 15.72
N CYS A 212 -7.87 0.11 15.72
CA CYS A 212 -8.29 -0.86 16.71
C CYS A 212 -7.39 -0.86 17.96
N GLY A 213 -6.14 -0.43 17.82
CA GLY A 213 -5.20 -0.23 18.92
C GLY A 213 -5.29 1.16 19.55
N SER A 214 -4.19 1.58 20.17
CA SER A 214 -4.08 2.86 20.85
C SER A 214 -3.66 3.99 19.91
N VAL A 215 -4.06 5.22 20.27
CA VAL A 215 -3.58 6.46 19.65
C VAL A 215 -3.12 7.43 20.76
N PRO A 216 -2.11 8.28 20.57
CA PRO A 216 -1.66 9.21 21.59
C PRO A 216 -2.70 10.29 21.94
N SER A 217 -3.40 10.78 20.91
CA SER A 217 -4.41 11.84 21.03
C SER A 217 -5.24 11.93 19.75
N ILE A 218 -6.31 12.70 19.81
CA ILE A 218 -7.12 13.12 18.66
C ILE A 218 -6.72 14.55 18.31
N LEU A 219 -6.67 14.86 17.01
CA LEU A 219 -6.42 16.24 16.56
C LEU A 219 -7.53 17.18 17.04
N PRO A 220 -7.22 18.41 17.45
CA PRO A 220 -8.22 19.37 17.94
C PRO A 220 -9.30 19.73 16.91
N SER A 221 -9.02 19.54 15.63
CA SER A 221 -9.94 19.76 14.53
C SER A 221 -10.94 18.62 14.29
N PHE A 222 -10.98 17.61 15.19
CA PHE A 222 -11.98 16.53 15.16
C PHE A 222 -12.96 16.66 16.32
N THR A 223 -14.24 16.55 16.01
CA THR A 223 -15.34 16.60 16.99
C THR A 223 -15.86 15.20 17.24
N ILE A 224 -16.09 14.85 18.51
CA ILE A 224 -16.76 13.59 18.85
C ILE A 224 -18.22 13.64 18.39
N ASP A 225 -18.67 12.61 17.67
CA ASP A 225 -20.05 12.46 17.20
C ASP A 225 -20.85 11.50 18.11
N THR A 226 -20.30 10.30 18.33
CA THR A 226 -21.01 9.26 19.09
C THR A 226 -20.06 8.08 19.40
N ILE A 227 -20.57 7.12 20.19
CA ILE A 227 -19.91 5.84 20.39
C ILE A 227 -20.63 4.75 19.58
N LYS A 228 -19.92 4.07 18.70
CA LYS A 228 -20.46 3.01 17.85
C LYS A 228 -20.10 1.63 18.38
N PRO A 229 -21.05 0.72 18.53
CA PRO A 229 -20.76 -0.66 18.98
C PRO A 229 -19.97 -1.45 17.94
N ARG A 230 -19.94 -1.02 16.67
CA ARG A 230 -19.26 -1.69 15.56
C ARG A 230 -19.07 -0.79 14.36
N VAL A 231 -18.11 -1.16 13.48
CA VAL A 231 -17.85 -0.51 12.19
C VAL A 231 -17.98 -1.52 11.06
N LYS A 232 -18.60 -1.11 9.94
CA LYS A 232 -18.64 -1.91 8.71
C LYS A 232 -17.56 -1.42 7.75
N ILE A 233 -16.76 -2.36 7.22
CA ILE A 233 -15.68 -2.12 6.28
C ILE A 233 -15.85 -3.12 5.14
N ASN A 234 -16.27 -2.63 3.97
CA ASN A 234 -16.40 -3.44 2.73
C ASN A 234 -17.08 -4.81 2.94
N GLY A 235 -18.19 -4.84 3.68
CA GLY A 235 -18.91 -6.08 3.99
C GLY A 235 -18.47 -6.80 5.25
N GLU A 236 -17.26 -6.57 5.72
CA GLU A 236 -16.76 -7.06 7.00
C GLU A 236 -17.27 -6.20 8.15
N ARG A 237 -17.33 -6.79 9.35
CA ARG A 237 -17.76 -6.10 10.57
C ARG A 237 -16.64 -6.19 11.59
N LEU A 238 -16.22 -5.02 12.09
CA LEU A 238 -15.34 -4.91 13.26
C LEU A 238 -16.21 -4.60 14.49
N ASP A 239 -16.11 -5.43 15.51
CA ASP A 239 -16.78 -5.21 16.78
C ASP A 239 -15.97 -4.23 17.64
N GLY A 240 -16.70 -3.32 18.34
CA GLY A 240 -16.16 -2.26 19.16
C GLY A 240 -16.41 -2.50 20.65
N PRO A 241 -16.62 -1.42 21.41
CA PRO A 241 -17.03 -0.06 21.00
C PRO A 241 -15.91 0.82 20.45
N PHE A 242 -16.30 1.77 19.57
CA PHE A 242 -15.42 2.78 18.99
C PHE A 242 -15.96 4.18 19.29
N TYR A 243 -15.09 5.10 19.67
CA TYR A 243 -15.36 6.53 19.54
C TYR A 243 -15.41 6.88 18.05
N LEU A 244 -16.44 7.58 17.63
CA LEU A 244 -16.53 8.15 16.27
C LEU A 244 -16.31 9.64 16.35
N PHE A 245 -15.29 10.10 15.66
CA PHE A 245 -15.02 11.52 15.46
C PHE A 245 -15.25 11.90 14.01
N THR A 246 -15.73 13.12 13.78
CA THR A 246 -15.91 13.73 12.47
C THR A 246 -14.96 14.92 12.31
N GLY A 247 -14.31 15.04 11.17
CA GLY A 247 -13.32 16.08 10.84
C GLY A 247 -12.67 15.82 9.47
N ASP A 248 -11.65 16.53 9.03
CA ASP A 248 -11.00 17.64 9.72
C ASP A 248 -11.82 18.92 9.56
N THR A 249 -12.25 19.56 10.64
CA THR A 249 -13.10 20.77 10.58
C THR A 249 -12.34 22.00 10.08
N ALA A 250 -11.01 22.01 10.12
CA ALA A 250 -10.19 23.06 9.53
C ALA A 250 -10.29 23.09 8.00
N GLU A 251 -10.62 21.93 7.38
CA GLU A 251 -10.81 21.73 5.95
C GLU A 251 -12.31 21.61 5.57
N GLU A 252 -13.22 21.98 6.46
CA GLU A 252 -14.66 21.71 6.31
C GLU A 252 -14.98 20.24 6.01
N GLY A 253 -14.14 19.33 6.53
CA GLY A 253 -14.15 17.92 6.22
C GLY A 253 -15.21 17.13 6.99
N GLU A 254 -15.74 16.07 6.36
CA GLU A 254 -16.70 15.11 6.92
C GLU A 254 -16.06 13.71 7.07
N GLY A 255 -14.75 13.62 7.18
CA GLY A 255 -14.02 12.39 7.40
C GLY A 255 -14.42 11.73 8.72
N ARG A 256 -14.39 10.41 8.76
CA ARG A 256 -14.80 9.61 9.91
C ARG A 256 -13.61 8.86 10.50
N LEU A 257 -13.27 9.22 11.74
CA LEU A 257 -12.21 8.56 12.51
C LEU A 257 -12.83 7.71 13.61
N TYR A 258 -12.65 6.39 13.51
CA TYR A 258 -13.09 5.40 14.50
C TYR A 258 -11.91 4.97 15.34
N ILE A 259 -11.96 5.19 16.65
CA ILE A 259 -10.89 4.84 17.60
C ILE A 259 -11.45 3.86 18.62
N SER A 260 -10.78 2.72 18.78
CA SER A 260 -11.15 1.70 19.76
C SER A 260 -11.24 2.29 21.17
N LYS A 261 -12.41 2.22 21.79
CA LYS A 261 -12.62 2.72 23.16
C LYS A 261 -11.82 1.93 24.18
N PRO A 262 -11.83 0.58 24.18
CA PRO A 262 -11.08 -0.20 25.16
C PRO A 262 -9.56 0.04 25.13
N SER A 263 -9.00 0.28 23.95
CA SER A 263 -7.56 0.53 23.77
C SER A 263 -7.13 1.96 24.14
N ASN A 264 -8.10 2.87 24.41
CA ASN A 264 -7.83 4.31 24.61
C ASN A 264 -8.55 4.86 25.86
N PRO A 265 -8.27 4.35 27.09
CA PRO A 265 -8.95 4.81 28.29
C PRO A 265 -8.69 6.29 28.62
N HIS A 266 -7.58 6.85 28.15
CA HIS A 266 -7.25 8.27 28.31
C HIS A 266 -8.19 9.22 27.52
N LEU A 267 -8.97 8.70 26.56
CA LEU A 267 -9.97 9.45 25.81
C LEU A 267 -11.36 9.41 26.46
N GLN A 268 -11.51 8.81 27.66
CA GLN A 268 -12.82 8.64 28.31
C GLN A 268 -13.56 9.96 28.55
N PHE A 269 -12.85 11.07 28.73
CA PHE A 269 -13.47 12.38 28.92
C PHE A 269 -14.37 12.82 27.75
N TYR A 270 -14.17 12.26 26.54
CA TYR A 270 -15.06 12.52 25.41
C TYR A 270 -16.46 11.95 25.61
N GLU A 271 -16.68 11.01 26.54
CA GLU A 271 -18.00 10.45 26.84
C GLU A 271 -18.97 11.47 27.45
N GLU A 272 -18.44 12.52 28.06
CA GLU A 272 -19.24 13.62 28.63
C GLU A 272 -19.75 14.58 27.55
N LEU A 273 -19.27 14.45 26.32
CA LEU A 273 -19.58 15.32 25.19
C LEU A 273 -20.51 14.66 24.15
N VAL A 274 -20.95 13.41 24.38
CA VAL A 274 -21.80 12.62 23.43
C VAL A 274 -23.27 12.64 23.84
#